data_29adbb6ca5b8a7740c80bba628bc8277
#
_entry.id   29adbb6ca5b8a7740c80bba628bc8277
#
_cell.length_a   1.000
_cell.length_b   1.000
_cell.length_c   1.000
_cell.angle_alpha   90.00
_cell.angle_beta   90.00
_cell.angle_gamma   90.00
#
_symmetry.space_group_name_H-M   'P 1'
#
loop_
_entity.id
_entity.type
_entity.pdbx_description
1 polymer ?
#
loop_
_entity_poly.entity_id
_entity_poly.type
_entity_poly.pdbx_seq_one_letter_code
_entity_poly.pdbx_strand_id
1 'polypeptide(L)'
;MTARGGGYLLNTSSAAGLLSQIGSAPYAVTKHAAVGLAEWLAITHGDQGIKVSVLCPQAVRTAMTAGNPDGVASIDGMMEPDVVAEACVRAIEAETFLVLPHPEVLTYMRNKTNDYDRWIGGMRKLNRRFNG
;
A
#
# COMPACT_ATOMS: atom_id res chain seq x y z
N MET A 1 -16.00 -18.37 -5.76
CA MET A 1 -15.72 -18.32 -4.32
C MET A 1 -16.99 -18.25 -3.48
N THR A 2 -17.90 -17.36 -3.78
CA THR A 2 -19.14 -17.21 -3.00
C THR A 2 -20.00 -18.48 -3.00
N ALA A 3 -20.14 -19.13 -4.16
CA ALA A 3 -20.94 -20.34 -4.31
C ALA A 3 -20.43 -21.54 -3.47
N ARG A 4 -19.13 -21.59 -3.19
CA ARG A 4 -18.53 -22.64 -2.35
C ARG A 4 -18.35 -22.23 -0.88
N GLY A 5 -18.83 -21.04 -0.51
CA GLY A 5 -18.83 -20.55 0.87
C GLY A 5 -17.52 -19.94 1.36
N GLY A 6 -16.54 -19.68 0.48
CA GLY A 6 -15.30 -19.08 0.92
C GLY A 6 -14.23 -18.94 -0.14
N GLY A 7 -13.24 -18.15 0.21
CA GLY A 7 -12.05 -17.91 -0.60
C GLY A 7 -11.22 -16.80 0.00
N TYR A 8 -10.00 -16.64 -0.51
CA TYR A 8 -9.09 -15.60 -0.07
C TYR A 8 -8.53 -14.84 -1.27
N LEU A 9 -8.56 -13.50 -1.21
CA LEU A 9 -7.98 -12.61 -2.21
C LEU A 9 -6.89 -11.78 -1.55
N LEU A 10 -5.69 -11.82 -2.10
CA LEU A 10 -4.61 -10.92 -1.74
C LEU A 10 -4.32 -10.03 -2.95
N ASN A 11 -4.66 -8.76 -2.84
CA ASN A 11 -4.39 -7.77 -3.87
C ASN A 11 -3.12 -6.99 -3.54
N THR A 12 -2.32 -6.69 -4.54
CA THR A 12 -1.13 -5.86 -4.38
C THR A 12 -1.42 -4.45 -4.84
N SER A 13 -1.24 -3.49 -3.94
CA SER A 13 -1.28 -2.07 -4.22
C SER A 13 0.10 -1.46 -3.93
N SER A 14 0.14 -0.42 -3.13
CA SER A 14 1.34 0.32 -2.77
C SER A 14 1.01 1.23 -1.59
N ALA A 15 2.01 1.66 -0.85
CA ALA A 15 1.87 2.77 0.08
C ALA A 15 1.32 4.02 -0.62
N ALA A 16 1.60 4.20 -1.92
CA ALA A 16 1.04 5.26 -2.75
C ALA A 16 -0.49 5.18 -2.88
N GLY A 17 -1.08 4.02 -2.65
CA GLY A 17 -2.54 3.81 -2.63
C GLY A 17 -3.20 4.32 -1.35
N LEU A 18 -2.42 4.54 -0.30
CA LEU A 18 -2.86 5.07 0.99
C LEU A 18 -2.43 6.52 1.18
N LEU A 19 -1.30 6.89 0.59
CA LEU A 19 -0.70 8.22 0.71
C LEU A 19 -0.80 8.97 -0.61
N SER A 20 0.26 8.99 -1.39
CA SER A 20 0.31 9.50 -2.75
C SER A 20 1.65 9.12 -3.38
N GLN A 21 1.80 9.38 -4.68
CA GLN A 21 3.06 9.18 -5.38
C GLN A 21 3.49 10.49 -6.04
N ILE A 22 4.58 11.05 -5.57
CA ILE A 22 5.18 12.25 -6.16
C ILE A 22 5.71 11.89 -7.56
N GLY A 23 5.39 12.72 -8.54
CA GLY A 23 5.88 12.55 -9.91
C GLY A 23 5.06 11.64 -10.80
N SER A 24 4.02 10.98 -10.28
CA SER A 24 3.17 10.10 -11.11
C SER A 24 1.73 10.06 -10.64
N ALA A 25 0.89 10.89 -11.24
CA ALA A 25 -0.55 10.89 -10.98
C ALA A 25 -1.22 9.55 -11.36
N PRO A 26 -0.93 8.95 -12.53
CA PRO A 26 -1.53 7.65 -12.86
C PRO A 26 -1.22 6.56 -11.83
N TYR A 27 -0.02 6.52 -11.32
CA TYR A 27 0.38 5.56 -10.28
C TYR A 27 -0.40 5.79 -8.99
N ALA A 28 -0.46 7.04 -8.50
CA ALA A 28 -1.20 7.36 -7.28
C ALA A 28 -2.68 7.01 -7.43
N VAL A 29 -3.31 7.38 -8.54
CA VAL A 29 -4.74 7.14 -8.79
C VAL A 29 -5.04 5.64 -8.87
N THR A 30 -4.27 4.88 -9.66
CA THR A 30 -4.52 3.45 -9.84
C THR A 30 -4.28 2.66 -8.56
N LYS A 31 -3.31 3.05 -7.76
CA LYS A 31 -3.04 2.38 -6.48
C LYS A 31 -4.11 2.69 -5.43
N HIS A 32 -4.66 3.90 -5.41
CA HIS A 32 -5.85 4.21 -4.59
C HIS A 32 -7.05 3.39 -5.05
N ALA A 33 -7.25 3.25 -6.35
CA ALA A 33 -8.33 2.42 -6.90
C ALA A 33 -8.20 0.95 -6.45
N ALA A 34 -6.99 0.42 -6.43
CA ALA A 34 -6.74 -0.96 -5.99
C ALA A 34 -7.10 -1.16 -4.51
N VAL A 35 -6.77 -0.20 -3.64
CA VAL A 35 -7.16 -0.24 -2.23
C VAL A 35 -8.68 -0.15 -2.10
N GLY A 36 -9.30 0.79 -2.83
CA GLY A 36 -10.76 0.96 -2.82
C GLY A 36 -11.50 -0.30 -3.26
N LEU A 37 -11.00 -1.00 -4.28
CA LEU A 37 -11.57 -2.27 -4.73
C LEU A 37 -11.46 -3.34 -3.64
N ALA A 38 -10.28 -3.46 -3.00
CA ALA A 38 -10.07 -4.42 -1.92
C ALA A 38 -11.03 -4.17 -0.75
N GLU A 39 -11.21 -2.92 -0.35
CA GLU A 39 -12.16 -2.53 0.69
C GLU A 39 -13.59 -2.91 0.30
N TRP A 40 -13.99 -2.58 -0.93
CA TRP A 40 -15.32 -2.90 -1.43
C TRP A 40 -15.59 -4.42 -1.39
N LEU A 41 -14.63 -5.22 -1.86
CA LEU A 41 -14.75 -6.68 -1.85
C LEU A 41 -14.87 -7.23 -0.42
N ALA A 42 -14.07 -6.72 0.51
CA ALA A 42 -14.11 -7.14 1.90
C ALA A 42 -15.45 -6.80 2.57
N ILE A 43 -15.98 -5.61 2.29
CA ILE A 43 -17.25 -5.16 2.84
C ILE A 43 -18.42 -5.94 2.23
N THR A 44 -18.43 -6.07 0.91
CA THR A 44 -19.56 -6.65 0.17
C THR A 44 -19.67 -8.15 0.35
N HIS A 45 -18.54 -8.86 0.35
CA HIS A 45 -18.51 -10.32 0.32
C HIS A 45 -17.94 -10.99 1.58
N GLY A 46 -17.61 -10.19 2.60
CA GLY A 46 -17.05 -10.72 3.85
C GLY A 46 -17.98 -11.74 4.53
N ASP A 47 -19.26 -11.44 4.59
CA ASP A 47 -20.26 -12.33 5.20
C ASP A 47 -20.51 -13.60 4.36
N GLN A 48 -20.03 -13.64 3.13
CA GLN A 48 -20.09 -14.81 2.25
C GLN A 48 -18.82 -15.69 2.34
N GLY A 49 -17.98 -15.44 3.35
CA GLY A 49 -16.75 -16.19 3.59
C GLY A 49 -15.57 -15.75 2.75
N ILE A 50 -15.64 -14.60 2.08
CA ILE A 50 -14.53 -14.07 1.29
C ILE A 50 -13.62 -13.25 2.20
N LYS A 51 -12.36 -13.67 2.32
CA LYS A 51 -11.33 -12.92 3.03
C LYS A 51 -10.53 -12.11 2.03
N VAL A 52 -10.13 -10.90 2.42
CA VAL A 52 -9.38 -10.01 1.54
C VAL A 52 -8.24 -9.38 2.32
N SER A 53 -7.07 -9.37 1.71
CA SER A 53 -5.93 -8.59 2.18
C SER A 53 -5.44 -7.69 1.04
N VAL A 54 -4.93 -6.53 1.38
CA VAL A 54 -4.28 -5.63 0.43
C VAL A 54 -2.86 -5.32 0.90
N LEU A 55 -1.89 -5.65 0.05
CA LEU A 55 -0.48 -5.40 0.29
C LEU A 55 -0.12 -3.99 -0.18
N CYS A 56 0.40 -3.17 0.73
CA CYS A 56 0.76 -1.79 0.46
C CYS A 56 2.22 -1.51 0.87
N PRO A 57 3.21 -2.03 0.12
CA PRO A 57 4.61 -1.78 0.42
C PRO A 57 5.07 -0.42 -0.09
N GLN A 58 6.18 0.07 0.46
CA GLN A 58 7.01 1.09 -0.16
C GLN A 58 7.98 0.41 -1.14
N ALA A 59 9.22 0.89 -1.24
CA ALA A 59 10.17 0.31 -2.18
C ALA A 59 10.56 -1.13 -1.80
N VAL A 60 10.53 -2.01 -2.80
CA VAL A 60 10.99 -3.40 -2.70
C VAL A 60 12.06 -3.60 -3.76
N ARG A 61 13.12 -4.31 -3.41
CA ARG A 61 14.24 -4.59 -4.32
C ARG A 61 13.82 -5.58 -5.39
N THR A 62 13.52 -5.06 -6.57
CA THR A 62 13.10 -5.82 -7.74
C THR A 62 13.72 -5.20 -9.01
N ALA A 63 13.52 -5.84 -10.16
CA ALA A 63 13.94 -5.27 -11.45
C ALA A 63 13.28 -3.90 -11.70
N MET A 64 12.07 -3.68 -11.22
CA MET A 64 11.34 -2.41 -11.36
C MET A 64 12.03 -1.26 -10.62
N THR A 65 12.68 -1.53 -9.47
CA THR A 65 13.35 -0.52 -8.64
C THR A 65 14.85 -0.40 -8.91
N ALA A 66 15.43 -1.29 -9.71
CA ALA A 66 16.87 -1.34 -9.96
C ALA A 66 17.42 -0.06 -10.61
N GLY A 67 16.59 0.65 -11.40
CA GLY A 67 16.99 1.90 -12.06
C GLY A 67 16.86 3.17 -11.21
N ASN A 68 16.25 3.09 -10.03
CA ASN A 68 16.02 4.25 -9.17
C ASN A 68 16.04 3.86 -7.69
N PRO A 69 17.21 3.45 -7.15
CA PRO A 69 17.30 2.98 -5.76
C PRO A 69 17.10 4.11 -4.73
N ASP A 70 17.31 5.37 -5.13
CA ASP A 70 17.23 6.54 -4.24
C ASP A 70 15.99 7.40 -4.49
N GLY A 71 14.96 6.85 -5.14
CA GLY A 71 13.69 7.54 -5.38
C GLY A 71 12.89 7.77 -4.11
N VAL A 72 11.81 8.59 -4.22
CA VAL A 72 10.95 8.94 -3.08
C VAL A 72 10.37 7.70 -2.37
N ALA A 73 10.10 6.63 -3.08
CA ALA A 73 9.58 5.40 -2.50
C ALA A 73 10.59 4.69 -1.59
N SER A 74 11.88 5.02 -1.69
CA SER A 74 12.98 4.41 -0.90
C SER A 74 13.33 5.20 0.36
N ILE A 75 12.56 6.24 0.72
CA ILE A 75 12.86 7.10 1.87
C ILE A 75 13.07 6.29 3.17
N ASP A 76 12.25 5.29 3.39
CA ASP A 76 12.33 4.43 4.60
C ASP A 76 13.13 3.14 4.36
N GLY A 77 13.93 3.13 3.30
CA GLY A 77 14.74 1.98 2.93
C GLY A 77 14.07 1.07 1.91
N MET A 78 14.87 0.26 1.26
CA MET A 78 14.42 -0.72 0.27
C MET A 78 14.38 -2.09 0.92
N MET A 79 13.22 -2.74 0.88
CA MET A 79 12.99 -4.04 1.51
C MET A 79 13.25 -5.17 0.52
N GLU A 80 13.77 -6.29 1.03
CA GLU A 80 13.97 -7.47 0.19
C GLU A 80 12.64 -8.19 -0.07
N PRO A 81 12.47 -8.80 -1.26
CA PRO A 81 11.19 -9.44 -1.62
C PRO A 81 10.73 -10.55 -0.69
N ASP A 82 11.64 -11.32 -0.13
CA ASP A 82 11.32 -12.41 0.80
C ASP A 82 10.70 -11.90 2.10
N VAL A 83 11.15 -10.75 2.59
CA VAL A 83 10.58 -10.10 3.79
C VAL A 83 9.14 -9.68 3.53
N VAL A 84 8.86 -9.13 2.35
CA VAL A 84 7.50 -8.75 1.92
C VAL A 84 6.61 -9.98 1.79
N ALA A 85 7.11 -11.03 1.14
CA ALA A 85 6.37 -12.27 0.97
C ALA A 85 6.00 -12.89 2.33
N GLU A 86 6.93 -12.88 3.29
CA GLU A 86 6.69 -13.40 4.63
C GLU A 86 5.64 -12.58 5.38
N ALA A 87 5.64 -11.26 5.22
CA ALA A 87 4.61 -10.40 5.79
C ALA A 87 3.22 -10.76 5.23
N CYS A 88 3.13 -11.11 3.94
CA CYS A 88 1.89 -11.55 3.32
C CYS A 88 1.40 -12.89 3.92
N VAL A 89 2.31 -13.85 4.10
CA VAL A 89 1.95 -15.16 4.68
C VAL A 89 1.40 -14.97 6.10
N ARG A 90 2.06 -14.17 6.92
CA ARG A 90 1.59 -13.88 8.28
C ARG A 90 0.23 -13.18 8.27
N ALA A 91 0.01 -12.26 7.33
CA ALA A 91 -1.26 -11.56 7.21
C ALA A 91 -2.40 -12.49 6.79
N ILE A 92 -2.14 -13.42 5.88
CA ILE A 92 -3.12 -14.45 5.46
C ILE A 92 -3.47 -15.34 6.65
N GLU A 93 -2.50 -15.80 7.41
CA GLU A 93 -2.72 -16.63 8.59
C GLU A 93 -3.57 -15.92 9.64
N ALA A 94 -3.33 -14.63 9.86
CA ALA A 94 -4.08 -13.80 10.81
C ALA A 94 -5.37 -13.21 10.22
N GLU A 95 -5.60 -13.36 8.92
CA GLU A 95 -6.70 -12.74 8.16
C GLU A 95 -6.71 -11.22 8.29
N THR A 96 -5.53 -10.59 8.29
CA THR A 96 -5.36 -9.14 8.36
C THR A 96 -5.66 -8.50 7.02
N PHE A 97 -6.50 -7.47 7.00
CA PHE A 97 -6.85 -6.78 5.75
C PHE A 97 -5.68 -5.96 5.20
N LEU A 98 -5.12 -5.06 6.02
CA LEU A 98 -4.08 -4.13 5.57
C LEU A 98 -2.69 -4.69 5.90
N VAL A 99 -1.93 -5.01 4.84
CA VAL A 99 -0.59 -5.59 4.99
C VAL A 99 0.45 -4.51 4.71
N LEU A 100 1.14 -4.07 5.76
CA LEU A 100 2.14 -3.01 5.73
C LEU A 100 3.51 -3.56 6.09
N PRO A 101 4.31 -4.03 5.11
CA PRO A 101 5.67 -4.49 5.37
C PRO A 101 6.57 -3.39 5.94
N HIS A 102 6.32 -2.13 5.49
CA HIS A 102 6.97 -0.93 6.00
C HIS A 102 6.07 -0.30 7.06
N PRO A 103 6.34 -0.51 8.37
CA PRO A 103 5.42 -0.06 9.44
C PRO A 103 5.27 1.45 9.54
N GLU A 104 6.21 2.22 9.01
CA GLU A 104 6.16 3.69 8.96
C GLU A 104 4.93 4.20 8.21
N VAL A 105 4.42 3.43 7.25
CA VAL A 105 3.25 3.80 6.44
C VAL A 105 2.02 4.04 7.31
N LEU A 106 1.82 3.25 8.36
CA LEU A 106 0.69 3.44 9.27
C LEU A 106 0.77 4.81 9.98
N THR A 107 1.95 5.21 10.40
CA THR A 107 2.18 6.52 11.00
C THR A 107 1.87 7.64 10.01
N TYR A 108 2.30 7.49 8.76
CA TYR A 108 2.02 8.46 7.71
C TYR A 108 0.52 8.57 7.40
N MET A 109 -0.20 7.45 7.37
CA MET A 109 -1.65 7.45 7.20
C MET A 109 -2.36 8.21 8.33
N ARG A 110 -1.96 7.97 9.57
CA ARG A 110 -2.51 8.64 10.75
C ARG A 110 -2.27 10.14 10.69
N ASN A 111 -1.07 10.55 10.31
CA ASN A 111 -0.73 11.97 10.14
C ASN A 111 -1.56 12.61 9.02
N LYS A 112 -1.75 11.90 7.91
CA LYS A 112 -2.57 12.36 6.79
C LYS A 112 -4.00 12.66 7.22
N THR A 113 -4.63 11.74 7.92
CA THR A 113 -6.03 11.86 8.33
C THR A 113 -6.23 12.79 9.52
N ASN A 114 -5.23 12.91 10.39
CA ASN A 114 -5.29 13.78 11.56
C ASN A 114 -5.31 15.27 11.18
N ASP A 115 -4.53 15.66 10.16
CA ASP A 115 -4.51 17.04 9.64
C ASP A 115 -4.14 17.01 8.15
N TYR A 116 -5.15 16.95 7.32
CA TYR A 116 -4.97 16.78 5.87
C TYR A 116 -4.22 17.94 5.23
N ASP A 117 -4.54 19.16 5.60
CA ASP A 117 -3.89 20.36 5.02
C ASP A 117 -2.41 20.42 5.40
N ARG A 118 -2.08 20.08 6.64
CA ARG A 118 -0.70 19.99 7.09
C ARG A 118 0.06 18.89 6.33
N TRP A 119 -0.56 17.75 6.14
CA TRP A 119 0.03 16.66 5.38
C TRP A 119 0.29 17.05 3.92
N ILE A 120 -0.66 17.71 3.26
CA ILE A 120 -0.48 18.22 1.89
C ILE A 120 0.68 19.22 1.83
N GLY A 121 0.78 20.11 2.82
CA GLY A 121 1.90 21.04 2.93
C GLY A 121 3.26 20.34 3.02
N GLY A 122 3.34 19.26 3.80
CA GLY A 122 4.52 18.40 3.89
C GLY A 122 4.84 17.71 2.57
N MET A 123 3.84 17.19 1.89
CA MET A 123 4.01 16.55 0.58
C MET A 123 4.47 17.55 -0.50
N ARG A 124 4.03 18.79 -0.43
CA ARG A 124 4.53 19.85 -1.33
C ARG A 124 6.02 20.12 -1.11
N LYS A 125 6.47 20.10 0.13
CA LYS A 125 7.91 20.24 0.44
C LYS A 125 8.70 19.07 -0.14
N LEU A 126 8.19 17.88 0.05
CA LEU A 126 8.81 16.65 -0.48
C LEU A 126 8.86 16.67 -2.02
N ASN A 127 7.79 17.13 -2.65
CA ASN A 127 7.75 17.27 -4.12
C ASN A 127 8.84 18.23 -4.62
N ARG A 128 9.04 19.35 -3.94
CA ARG A 128 10.13 20.28 -4.30
C ARG A 128 11.52 19.66 -4.15
N ARG A 129 11.69 18.80 -3.15
CA ARG A 129 12.96 18.11 -2.89
C ARG A 129 13.32 17.12 -4.01
N PHE A 130 12.33 16.39 -4.54
CA PHE A 130 12.57 15.31 -5.53
C PHE A 130 12.31 15.74 -6.98
N ASN A 131 11.46 16.72 -7.23
CA ASN A 131 11.03 17.14 -8.57
C ASN A 131 11.18 18.64 -8.82
N GLY A 132 11.65 19.37 -7.86
CA GLY A 132 11.92 20.83 -7.99
C GLY A 132 13.37 21.13 -8.36
#